data_0d65d0c40d915d0f403997ff2a1ca6c1
#
_entry.id   0d65d0c40d915d0f403997ff2a1ca6c1
#
_cell.length_a   1.000
_cell.length_b   1.000
_cell.length_c   1.000
_cell.angle_alpha   90.00
_cell.angle_beta   90.00
_cell.angle_gamma   90.00
#
_symmetry.space_group_name_H-M   'P 1'
#
loop_
_entity.id
_entity.type
_entity.pdbx_description
1 polymer ?
#
loop_
_entity_poly.entity_id
_entity_poly.type
_entity_poly.pdbx_seq_one_letter_code
_entity_poly.pdbx_strand_id
1 'polypeptide(L)'
;MQLENISAIVTGGASGLGAATAQALIQRGVRVTAFDLRAPEYGGVEFAEVDVTDAAAVREAVQAAQCADAPLRLAINCAGICPSARIFGRKGPHDPDLFVKTININLMGTFHVMTAAAEAMATTEPVDEDGQRGVIINTASVAAFEGQVGQAAYAASKGAVHSLSITAARDLASQGIRVNAIAPGVVATPMMEQITPEFKQQLEATVQFPPRLAKPEEFAQLAISMAENNYLNGETIRLDGALRMPPR
;
A
#
# COMPACT_ATOMS: atom_id res chain seq x y z
N MET A 1 1.13 -12.34 13.80
CA MET A 1 2.39 -11.84 14.42
C MET A 1 2.03 -10.77 15.45
N GLN A 2 2.65 -10.80 16.62
CA GLN A 2 2.53 -9.69 17.58
C GLN A 2 3.28 -8.47 17.05
N LEU A 3 2.76 -7.28 17.35
CA LEU A 3 3.34 -6.02 16.86
C LEU A 3 4.28 -5.34 17.88
N GLU A 4 4.55 -5.98 19.00
CA GLU A 4 5.44 -5.44 20.03
C GLU A 4 6.91 -5.67 19.66
N ASN A 5 7.76 -4.67 19.95
CA ASN A 5 9.20 -4.71 19.73
C ASN A 5 9.62 -5.01 18.28
N ILE A 6 8.89 -4.48 17.32
CA ILE A 6 9.18 -4.58 15.89
C ILE A 6 9.31 -3.21 15.26
N SER A 7 9.97 -3.15 14.09
CA SER A 7 9.89 -1.99 13.22
C SER A 7 9.06 -2.28 11.98
N ALA A 8 8.54 -1.19 11.40
CA ALA A 8 7.75 -1.19 10.19
C ALA A 8 8.19 -0.08 9.24
N ILE A 9 8.11 -0.35 7.95
CA ILE A 9 8.24 0.64 6.88
C ILE A 9 6.85 0.88 6.29
N VAL A 10 6.48 2.15 6.12
CA VAL A 10 5.24 2.56 5.45
C VAL A 10 5.58 3.54 4.34
N THR A 11 5.37 3.15 3.07
CA THR A 11 5.56 4.05 1.93
C THR A 11 4.33 4.93 1.71
N GLY A 12 4.52 6.15 1.18
CA GLY A 12 3.45 7.14 1.13
C GLY A 12 3.01 7.57 2.54
N GLY A 13 3.95 7.47 3.50
CA GLY A 13 3.68 7.62 4.92
C GLY A 13 3.38 9.05 5.37
N ALA A 14 3.62 10.06 4.54
CA ALA A 14 3.34 11.45 4.91
C ALA A 14 1.86 11.84 4.82
N SER A 15 1.02 11.10 4.12
CA SER A 15 -0.39 11.47 3.91
C SER A 15 -1.33 10.27 3.72
N GLY A 16 -2.62 10.51 3.75
CA GLY A 16 -3.68 9.56 3.36
C GLY A 16 -3.60 8.20 4.07
N LEU A 17 -3.64 7.13 3.30
CA LEU A 17 -3.63 5.75 3.81
C LEU A 17 -2.34 5.44 4.58
N GLY A 18 -1.19 5.87 4.04
CA GLY A 18 0.10 5.63 4.66
C GLY A 18 0.23 6.33 6.01
N ALA A 19 -0.14 7.61 6.10
CA ALA A 19 -0.09 8.36 7.35
C ALA A 19 -1.02 7.76 8.42
N ALA A 20 -2.25 7.41 8.08
CA ALA A 20 -3.18 6.76 9.01
C ALA A 20 -2.64 5.41 9.49
N THR A 21 -2.04 4.64 8.59
CA THR A 21 -1.43 3.34 8.93
C THR A 21 -0.22 3.51 9.84
N ALA A 22 0.66 4.45 9.54
CA ALA A 22 1.83 4.74 10.36
C ALA A 22 1.41 5.18 11.77
N GLN A 23 0.46 6.10 11.90
CA GLN A 23 -0.05 6.55 13.19
C GLN A 23 -0.69 5.42 13.99
N ALA A 24 -1.49 4.55 13.35
CA ALA A 24 -2.11 3.41 14.02
C ALA A 24 -1.08 2.37 14.52
N LEU A 25 0.01 2.18 13.79
CA LEU A 25 1.13 1.32 14.19
C LEU A 25 1.92 1.93 15.36
N ILE A 26 2.20 3.23 15.32
CA ILE A 26 2.87 3.96 16.41
C ILE A 26 2.08 3.85 17.70
N GLN A 27 0.75 4.00 17.65
CA GLN A 27 -0.14 3.83 18.82
C GLN A 27 -0.07 2.43 19.42
N ARG A 28 0.40 1.43 18.66
CA ARG A 28 0.63 0.05 19.12
C ARG A 28 2.08 -0.24 19.54
N GLY A 29 2.90 0.79 19.63
CA GLY A 29 4.29 0.66 20.04
C GLY A 29 5.26 0.17 18.95
N VAL A 30 4.81 0.14 17.68
CA VAL A 30 5.68 -0.20 16.54
C VAL A 30 6.57 0.99 16.22
N ARG A 31 7.86 0.74 16.03
CA ARG A 31 8.80 1.74 15.50
C ARG A 31 8.56 1.86 13.99
N VAL A 32 8.07 3.02 13.54
CA VAL A 32 7.69 3.22 12.14
C VAL A 32 8.65 4.18 11.45
N THR A 33 9.15 3.78 10.28
CA THR A 33 9.85 4.67 9.35
C THR A 33 8.91 4.94 8.15
N ALA A 34 8.53 6.19 7.96
CA ALA A 34 7.77 6.64 6.82
C ALA A 34 8.70 6.94 5.63
N PHE A 35 8.48 6.28 4.50
CA PHE A 35 9.14 6.58 3.23
C PHE A 35 8.21 7.45 2.39
N ASP A 36 8.62 8.66 2.08
CA ASP A 36 7.85 9.62 1.27
C ASP A 36 8.79 10.64 0.64
N LEU A 37 8.30 11.43 -0.29
CA LEU A 37 9.01 12.59 -0.87
C LEU A 37 8.92 13.84 0.01
N ARG A 38 8.09 13.82 1.06
CA ARG A 38 7.89 14.93 2.00
C ARG A 38 7.81 14.40 3.41
N ALA A 39 8.33 15.18 4.35
CA ALA A 39 8.24 14.83 5.75
C ALA A 39 6.76 14.80 6.24
N PRO A 40 6.41 13.81 7.09
CA PRO A 40 5.11 13.78 7.75
C PRO A 40 4.90 15.00 8.67
N GLU A 41 3.65 15.47 8.77
CA GLU A 41 3.28 16.56 9.69
C GLU A 41 2.86 16.05 11.09
N TYR A 42 2.93 14.74 11.33
CA TYR A 42 2.60 14.10 12.62
C TYR A 42 3.86 13.55 13.29
N GLY A 43 3.83 13.46 14.62
CA GLY A 43 4.99 13.03 15.42
C GLY A 43 5.08 11.53 15.67
N GLY A 44 6.20 11.10 16.27
CA GLY A 44 6.41 9.71 16.68
C GLY A 44 6.83 8.77 15.55
N VAL A 45 7.13 9.30 14.37
CA VAL A 45 7.56 8.56 13.19
C VAL A 45 8.99 8.95 12.81
N GLU A 46 9.79 7.99 12.38
CA GLU A 46 11.03 8.24 11.67
C GLU A 46 10.71 8.53 10.19
N PHE A 47 11.48 9.39 9.57
CA PHE A 47 11.27 9.78 8.18
C PHE A 47 12.53 9.53 7.35
N ALA A 48 12.33 8.95 6.17
CA ALA A 48 13.33 8.86 5.12
C ALA A 48 12.73 9.45 3.83
N GLU A 49 13.42 10.43 3.24
CA GLU A 49 13.08 10.97 1.93
C GLU A 49 13.47 9.94 0.87
N VAL A 50 12.48 9.27 0.28
CA VAL A 50 12.69 8.16 -0.67
C VAL A 50 11.73 8.28 -1.84
N ASP A 51 12.28 8.33 -3.04
CA ASP A 51 11.52 8.03 -4.26
C ASP A 51 11.49 6.51 -4.45
N VAL A 52 10.32 5.91 -4.32
CA VAL A 52 10.14 4.45 -4.46
C VAL A 52 10.50 3.93 -5.87
N THR A 53 10.63 4.81 -6.86
CA THR A 53 11.07 4.43 -8.22
C THR A 53 12.58 4.21 -8.32
N ASP A 54 13.35 4.70 -7.34
CA ASP A 54 14.80 4.47 -7.24
C ASP A 54 15.08 3.25 -6.35
N ALA A 55 15.40 2.12 -6.98
CA ALA A 55 15.67 0.86 -6.29
C ALA A 55 16.88 0.93 -5.35
N ALA A 56 17.91 1.73 -5.68
CA ALA A 56 19.09 1.87 -4.85
C ALA A 56 18.78 2.69 -3.59
N ALA A 57 18.11 3.83 -3.75
CA ALA A 57 17.66 4.66 -2.64
C ALA A 57 16.71 3.90 -1.69
N VAL A 58 15.79 3.11 -2.24
CA VAL A 58 14.91 2.23 -1.44
C VAL A 58 15.72 1.24 -0.62
N ARG A 59 16.69 0.56 -1.23
CA ARG A 59 17.52 -0.45 -0.54
C ARG A 59 18.33 0.18 0.59
N GLU A 60 18.96 1.32 0.35
CA GLU A 60 19.70 2.07 1.36
C GLU A 60 18.79 2.51 2.52
N ALA A 61 17.61 3.03 2.22
CA ALA A 61 16.65 3.47 3.24
C ALA A 61 16.12 2.29 4.08
N VAL A 62 15.86 1.12 3.46
CA VAL A 62 15.47 -0.10 4.20
C VAL A 62 16.60 -0.57 5.11
N GLN A 63 17.86 -0.51 4.66
CA GLN A 63 19.00 -0.85 5.49
C GLN A 63 19.16 0.11 6.68
N ALA A 64 18.97 1.41 6.44
CA ALA A 64 19.03 2.44 7.49
C ALA A 64 17.89 2.33 8.51
N ALA A 65 16.70 1.85 8.09
CA ALA A 65 15.54 1.65 8.97
C ALA A 65 15.65 0.41 9.87
N GLN A 66 16.65 -0.45 9.67
CA GLN A 66 16.85 -1.61 10.53
C GLN A 66 17.38 -1.20 11.90
N CYS A 67 16.87 -1.84 12.93
CA CYS A 67 17.29 -1.62 14.32
C CYS A 67 17.47 -2.98 15.02
N ALA A 68 18.58 -3.15 15.72
CA ALA A 68 18.87 -4.40 16.42
C ALA A 68 17.83 -4.73 17.50
N ASP A 69 17.32 -3.69 18.20
CA ASP A 69 16.35 -3.87 19.29
C ASP A 69 14.91 -3.99 18.79
N ALA A 70 14.65 -3.65 17.51
CA ALA A 70 13.34 -3.74 16.88
C ALA A 70 13.51 -4.14 15.40
N PRO A 71 13.65 -5.45 15.10
CA PRO A 71 13.89 -5.90 13.74
C PRO A 71 12.73 -5.56 12.81
N LEU A 72 13.03 -5.33 11.53
CA LEU A 72 12.03 -5.06 10.52
C LEU A 72 11.16 -6.31 10.30
N ARG A 73 9.86 -6.20 10.59
CA ARG A 73 8.87 -7.29 10.47
C ARG A 73 7.68 -6.93 9.61
N LEU A 74 7.48 -5.66 9.31
CA LEU A 74 6.31 -5.19 8.59
C LEU A 74 6.70 -4.16 7.53
N ALA A 75 6.22 -4.36 6.30
CA ALA A 75 6.31 -3.37 5.23
C ALA A 75 4.93 -3.14 4.62
N ILE A 76 4.48 -1.89 4.56
CA ILE A 76 3.18 -1.53 4.01
C ILE A 76 3.38 -0.54 2.87
N ASN A 77 3.01 -0.96 1.66
CA ASN A 77 3.17 -0.20 0.44
C ASN A 77 1.93 0.64 0.15
N CYS A 78 1.94 1.93 0.53
CA CYS A 78 0.85 2.87 0.25
C CYS A 78 1.21 3.95 -0.78
N ALA A 79 2.49 4.09 -1.16
CA ALA A 79 2.89 5.05 -2.19
C ALA A 79 2.22 4.73 -3.54
N GLY A 80 1.67 5.75 -4.18
CA GLY A 80 1.02 5.59 -5.48
C GLY A 80 0.33 6.84 -5.97
N ILE A 81 0.04 6.86 -7.27
CA ILE A 81 -0.69 7.93 -7.96
C ILE A 81 -1.87 7.35 -8.74
N CYS A 82 -2.90 8.16 -8.95
CA CYS A 82 -4.09 7.79 -9.71
C CYS A 82 -4.42 8.86 -10.77
N PRO A 83 -3.60 9.02 -11.82
CA PRO A 83 -3.91 9.94 -12.89
C PRO A 83 -5.08 9.42 -13.73
N SER A 84 -5.90 10.34 -14.25
CA SER A 84 -7.01 10.01 -15.14
C SER A 84 -6.69 10.41 -16.58
N ALA A 85 -6.58 9.41 -17.46
CA ALA A 85 -6.41 9.61 -18.89
C ALA A 85 -7.02 8.45 -19.67
N ARG A 86 -7.83 8.78 -20.73
CA ARG A 86 -8.42 7.76 -21.61
C ARG A 86 -7.38 7.19 -22.54
N ILE A 87 -7.55 5.93 -22.97
CA ILE A 87 -6.72 5.33 -24.03
C ILE A 87 -6.79 6.17 -25.32
N PHE A 88 -8.00 6.66 -25.62
CA PHE A 88 -8.23 7.63 -26.69
C PHE A 88 -9.38 8.56 -26.29
N GLY A 89 -9.20 9.86 -26.45
CA GLY A 89 -10.19 10.87 -26.07
C GLY A 89 -10.11 12.14 -26.92
N ARG A 90 -10.82 13.19 -26.51
CA ARG A 90 -10.83 14.48 -27.25
C ARG A 90 -9.45 15.12 -27.41
N LYS A 91 -8.50 14.81 -26.52
CA LYS A 91 -7.12 15.32 -26.57
C LYS A 91 -6.17 14.41 -27.36
N GLY A 92 -6.69 13.35 -27.98
CA GLY A 92 -5.90 12.37 -28.70
C GLY A 92 -5.65 11.07 -27.90
N PRO A 93 -4.62 10.30 -28.26
CA PRO A 93 -4.24 9.08 -27.57
C PRO A 93 -3.68 9.35 -26.17
N HIS A 94 -3.71 8.30 -25.34
CA HIS A 94 -3.07 8.34 -24.00
C HIS A 94 -1.59 8.68 -24.15
N ASP A 95 -1.10 9.55 -23.28
CA ASP A 95 0.31 9.87 -23.17
C ASP A 95 1.09 8.64 -22.64
N PRO A 96 2.02 8.07 -23.41
CA PRO A 96 2.82 6.92 -22.99
C PRO A 96 3.68 7.21 -21.75
N ASP A 97 4.19 8.42 -21.59
CA ASP A 97 5.05 8.77 -20.45
C ASP A 97 4.24 8.81 -19.15
N LEU A 98 2.99 9.27 -19.20
CA LEU A 98 2.08 9.21 -18.06
C LEU A 98 1.75 7.75 -17.68
N PHE A 99 1.60 6.87 -18.68
CA PHE A 99 1.39 5.44 -18.44
C PHE A 99 2.60 4.83 -17.75
N VAL A 100 3.80 5.02 -18.30
CA VAL A 100 5.07 4.51 -17.75
C VAL A 100 5.31 5.05 -16.34
N LYS A 101 5.09 6.36 -16.12
CA LYS A 101 5.20 6.97 -14.79
C LYS A 101 4.30 6.29 -13.76
N THR A 102 3.06 6.00 -14.15
CA THR A 102 2.10 5.34 -13.24
C THR A 102 2.54 3.92 -12.90
N ILE A 103 3.02 3.15 -13.88
CA ILE A 103 3.57 1.81 -13.66
C ILE A 103 4.82 1.89 -12.77
N ASN A 104 5.73 2.80 -13.02
CA ASN A 104 6.96 2.93 -12.26
C ASN A 104 6.68 3.24 -10.77
N ILE A 105 5.77 4.15 -10.48
CA ILE A 105 5.46 4.48 -9.08
C ILE A 105 4.65 3.36 -8.43
N ASN A 106 3.53 2.94 -9.02
CA ASN A 106 2.58 2.06 -8.36
C ASN A 106 3.04 0.59 -8.31
N LEU A 107 3.70 0.10 -9.36
CA LEU A 107 4.13 -1.29 -9.47
C LEU A 107 5.60 -1.45 -9.15
N MET A 108 6.50 -0.74 -9.85
CA MET A 108 7.93 -0.90 -9.63
C MET A 108 8.32 -0.40 -8.24
N GLY A 109 7.75 0.72 -7.78
CA GLY A 109 7.95 1.20 -6.41
C GLY A 109 7.54 0.18 -5.34
N THR A 110 6.36 -0.43 -5.51
CA THR A 110 5.91 -1.53 -4.63
C THR A 110 6.88 -2.71 -4.69
N PHE A 111 7.36 -3.08 -5.86
CA PHE A 111 8.31 -4.19 -6.06
C PHE A 111 9.66 -3.91 -5.42
N HIS A 112 10.22 -2.71 -5.58
CA HIS A 112 11.50 -2.32 -4.98
C HIS A 112 11.46 -2.41 -3.45
N VAL A 113 10.42 -1.84 -2.84
CA VAL A 113 10.26 -1.88 -1.37
C VAL A 113 10.01 -3.30 -0.87
N MET A 114 9.17 -4.06 -1.58
CA MET A 114 8.88 -5.45 -1.23
C MET A 114 10.15 -6.31 -1.24
N THR A 115 10.98 -6.20 -2.28
CA THR A 115 12.21 -6.99 -2.39
C THR A 115 13.25 -6.58 -1.35
N ALA A 116 13.46 -5.29 -1.11
CA ALA A 116 14.38 -4.81 -0.09
C ALA A 116 13.93 -5.18 1.33
N ALA A 117 12.63 -5.05 1.63
CA ALA A 117 12.07 -5.47 2.90
C ALA A 117 12.17 -6.98 3.11
N ALA A 118 11.91 -7.79 2.09
CA ALA A 118 12.05 -9.23 2.15
C ALA A 118 13.51 -9.65 2.42
N GLU A 119 14.50 -9.02 1.76
CA GLU A 119 15.92 -9.23 2.03
C GLU A 119 16.26 -8.95 3.50
N ALA A 120 15.78 -7.84 4.04
CA ALA A 120 16.01 -7.48 5.45
C ALA A 120 15.33 -8.46 6.42
N MET A 121 14.06 -8.80 6.18
CA MET A 121 13.29 -9.73 7.03
C MET A 121 13.90 -11.14 7.04
N ALA A 122 14.39 -11.63 5.90
CA ALA A 122 14.97 -12.97 5.75
C ALA A 122 16.21 -13.18 6.64
N THR A 123 16.91 -12.12 7.02
CA THR A 123 18.09 -12.19 7.91
C THR A 123 17.74 -12.20 9.39
N THR A 124 16.46 -12.00 9.76
CA THR A 124 16.04 -11.95 11.16
C THR A 124 15.72 -13.34 11.71
N GLU A 125 15.79 -13.52 13.02
CA GLU A 125 15.33 -14.75 13.66
C GLU A 125 13.82 -14.91 13.54
N PRO A 126 13.28 -16.13 13.39
CA PRO A 126 11.84 -16.37 13.41
C PRO A 126 11.18 -15.92 14.71
N VAL A 127 9.92 -15.48 14.64
CA VAL A 127 9.15 -15.02 15.81
C VAL A 127 8.25 -16.10 16.42
N ASP A 128 8.07 -17.23 15.74
CA ASP A 128 7.21 -18.33 16.18
C ASP A 128 7.71 -19.68 15.65
N GLU A 129 7.02 -20.76 16.07
CA GLU A 129 7.33 -22.14 15.67
C GLU A 129 7.07 -22.45 14.19
N ASP A 130 6.24 -21.64 13.53
CA ASP A 130 5.97 -21.72 12.09
C ASP A 130 7.11 -21.10 11.25
N GLY A 131 8.09 -20.48 11.90
CA GLY A 131 9.25 -19.87 11.26
C GLY A 131 8.97 -18.48 10.67
N GLN A 132 7.92 -17.79 11.14
CA GLN A 132 7.54 -16.50 10.61
C GLN A 132 8.60 -15.43 10.89
N ARG A 133 8.97 -14.65 9.87
CA ARG A 133 9.93 -13.53 9.96
C ARG A 133 9.32 -12.17 9.67
N GLY A 134 8.22 -12.12 8.94
CA GLY A 134 7.59 -10.83 8.64
C GLY A 134 6.35 -10.93 7.75
N VAL A 135 5.79 -9.75 7.47
CA VAL A 135 4.65 -9.61 6.55
C VAL A 135 4.77 -8.35 5.72
N ILE A 136 4.42 -8.46 4.45
CA ILE A 136 4.35 -7.35 3.51
C ILE A 136 2.90 -7.18 3.09
N ILE A 137 2.40 -5.94 3.13
CA ILE A 137 1.03 -5.61 2.74
C ILE A 137 1.09 -4.58 1.62
N ASN A 138 0.58 -4.95 0.46
CA ASN A 138 0.55 -4.09 -0.73
C ASN A 138 -0.80 -3.40 -0.87
N THR A 139 -0.82 -2.21 -1.42
CA THR A 139 -2.06 -1.49 -1.75
C THR A 139 -2.41 -1.69 -3.22
N ALA A 140 -3.35 -2.62 -3.49
CA ALA A 140 -4.02 -2.76 -4.76
C ALA A 140 -5.12 -1.67 -4.92
N SER A 141 -6.25 -1.99 -5.51
CA SER A 141 -7.45 -1.16 -5.62
C SER A 141 -8.61 -2.01 -6.13
N VAL A 142 -9.85 -1.61 -5.88
CA VAL A 142 -11.00 -2.16 -6.63
C VAL A 142 -10.85 -1.99 -8.14
N ALA A 143 -10.10 -0.97 -8.58
CA ALA A 143 -9.76 -0.77 -9.99
C ALA A 143 -8.93 -1.91 -10.61
N ALA A 144 -8.31 -2.77 -9.80
CA ALA A 144 -7.67 -4.00 -10.26
C ALA A 144 -8.68 -5.00 -10.86
N PHE A 145 -9.94 -4.93 -10.43
CA PHE A 145 -11.04 -5.80 -10.85
C PHE A 145 -12.01 -5.10 -11.78
N GLU A 146 -12.28 -3.81 -11.53
CA GLU A 146 -13.32 -3.02 -12.19
C GLU A 146 -12.81 -1.62 -12.54
N GLY A 147 -11.81 -1.54 -13.46
CA GLY A 147 -11.26 -0.25 -13.89
C GLY A 147 -12.30 0.60 -14.63
N GLN A 148 -12.37 1.88 -14.29
CA GLN A 148 -13.26 2.85 -14.91
C GLN A 148 -12.65 3.51 -16.15
N VAL A 149 -13.48 4.18 -16.92
CA VAL A 149 -13.04 5.02 -18.05
C VAL A 149 -12.03 6.07 -17.56
N GLY A 150 -10.86 6.08 -18.17
CA GLY A 150 -9.77 6.98 -17.80
C GLY A 150 -8.75 6.39 -16.80
N GLN A 151 -8.93 5.15 -16.35
CA GLN A 151 -8.05 4.51 -15.38
C GLN A 151 -7.10 3.46 -15.99
N ALA A 152 -6.82 3.50 -17.31
CA ALA A 152 -6.05 2.45 -17.98
C ALA A 152 -4.71 2.14 -17.30
N ALA A 153 -3.87 3.15 -17.07
CA ALA A 153 -2.58 2.98 -16.41
C ALA A 153 -2.73 2.58 -14.93
N TYR A 154 -3.68 3.23 -14.24
CA TYR A 154 -3.93 2.95 -12.83
C TYR A 154 -4.45 1.52 -12.61
N ALA A 155 -5.49 1.12 -13.34
CA ALA A 155 -6.06 -0.23 -13.27
C ALA A 155 -5.03 -1.30 -13.63
N ALA A 156 -4.22 -1.09 -14.69
CA ALA A 156 -3.13 -1.99 -15.05
C ALA A 156 -2.11 -2.13 -13.91
N SER A 157 -1.67 -1.01 -13.31
CA SER A 157 -0.72 -1.03 -12.19
C SER A 157 -1.27 -1.79 -10.97
N LYS A 158 -2.54 -1.53 -10.60
CA LYS A 158 -3.17 -2.15 -9.42
C LYS A 158 -3.57 -3.61 -9.66
N GLY A 159 -3.92 -3.97 -10.91
CA GLY A 159 -4.08 -5.37 -11.32
C GLY A 159 -2.77 -6.14 -11.23
N ALA A 160 -1.66 -5.52 -11.63
CA ALA A 160 -0.33 -6.11 -11.51
C ALA A 160 0.08 -6.29 -10.03
N VAL A 161 -0.17 -5.31 -9.16
CA VAL A 161 0.10 -5.43 -7.70
C VAL A 161 -0.74 -6.55 -7.07
N HIS A 162 -2.03 -6.68 -7.45
CA HIS A 162 -2.88 -7.79 -7.01
C HIS A 162 -2.26 -9.15 -7.40
N SER A 163 -1.90 -9.32 -8.67
CA SER A 163 -1.32 -10.58 -9.18
C SER A 163 0.06 -10.87 -8.61
N LEU A 164 0.90 -9.82 -8.43
CA LEU A 164 2.22 -9.92 -7.83
C LEU A 164 2.16 -10.42 -6.39
N SER A 165 1.16 -10.02 -5.61
CA SER A 165 1.08 -10.32 -4.19
C SER A 165 0.95 -11.83 -3.90
N ILE A 166 0.14 -12.56 -4.65
CA ILE A 166 0.05 -14.03 -4.49
C ILE A 166 1.33 -14.73 -4.96
N THR A 167 1.97 -14.24 -6.03
CA THR A 167 3.23 -14.79 -6.50
C THR A 167 4.34 -14.60 -5.47
N ALA A 168 4.47 -13.38 -4.93
CA ALA A 168 5.43 -13.07 -3.88
C ALA A 168 5.18 -13.87 -2.59
N ALA A 169 3.92 -14.08 -2.21
CA ALA A 169 3.58 -14.92 -1.07
C ALA A 169 4.10 -16.36 -1.20
N ARG A 170 4.07 -16.90 -2.42
CA ARG A 170 4.61 -18.24 -2.72
C ARG A 170 6.13 -18.25 -2.75
N ASP A 171 6.74 -17.26 -3.39
CA ASP A 171 8.20 -17.15 -3.50
C ASP A 171 8.86 -16.97 -2.13
N LEU A 172 8.24 -16.17 -1.24
CA LEU A 172 8.78 -15.83 0.06
C LEU A 172 8.35 -16.77 1.20
N ALA A 173 7.50 -17.76 0.92
CA ALA A 173 7.02 -18.71 1.92
C ALA A 173 8.18 -19.46 2.62
N SER A 174 9.19 -19.88 1.86
CA SER A 174 10.38 -20.56 2.43
C SER A 174 11.24 -19.66 3.31
N GLN A 175 11.05 -18.35 3.24
CA GLN A 175 11.72 -17.35 4.07
C GLN A 175 10.89 -16.98 5.31
N GLY A 176 9.69 -17.56 5.48
CA GLY A 176 8.79 -17.21 6.57
C GLY A 176 8.17 -15.81 6.45
N ILE A 177 8.02 -15.30 5.23
CA ILE A 177 7.49 -13.97 4.98
C ILE A 177 6.15 -14.10 4.25
N ARG A 178 5.10 -13.52 4.84
CA ARG A 178 3.77 -13.46 4.24
C ARG A 178 3.63 -12.22 3.37
N VAL A 179 2.88 -12.34 2.28
CA VAL A 179 2.56 -11.20 1.41
C VAL A 179 1.06 -11.19 1.13
N ASN A 180 0.43 -10.06 1.41
CA ASN A 180 -0.99 -9.86 1.16
C ASN A 180 -1.22 -8.50 0.48
N ALA A 181 -2.43 -8.27 0.00
CA ALA A 181 -2.84 -6.98 -0.53
C ALA A 181 -4.18 -6.53 0.04
N ILE A 182 -4.37 -5.22 0.12
CA ILE A 182 -5.68 -4.60 0.33
C ILE A 182 -6.08 -3.94 -0.98
N ALA A 183 -7.33 -4.14 -1.39
CA ALA A 183 -7.95 -3.47 -2.53
C ALA A 183 -9.00 -2.47 -2.01
N PRO A 184 -8.61 -1.22 -1.71
CA PRO A 184 -9.56 -0.21 -1.25
C PRO A 184 -10.54 0.17 -2.35
N GLY A 185 -11.77 0.49 -1.94
CA GLY A 185 -12.71 1.26 -2.73
C GLY A 185 -12.37 2.75 -2.70
N VAL A 186 -13.38 3.60 -2.52
CA VAL A 186 -13.16 5.05 -2.44
C VAL A 186 -12.92 5.44 -0.98
N VAL A 187 -11.74 6.01 -0.70
CA VAL A 187 -11.30 6.40 0.65
C VAL A 187 -11.13 7.91 0.71
N ALA A 188 -11.57 8.55 1.79
CA ALA A 188 -11.43 9.98 2.04
C ALA A 188 -9.95 10.33 2.33
N THR A 189 -9.18 10.60 1.29
CA THR A 189 -7.76 10.94 1.36
C THR A 189 -7.53 12.32 0.73
N PRO A 190 -6.38 12.97 0.95
CA PRO A 190 -6.05 14.23 0.26
C PRO A 190 -6.11 14.13 -1.27
N MET A 191 -5.92 12.95 -1.84
CA MET A 191 -6.13 12.71 -3.27
C MET A 191 -7.58 13.00 -3.72
N MET A 192 -8.55 12.85 -2.81
CA MET A 192 -9.98 13.11 -3.06
C MET A 192 -10.40 14.55 -2.77
N GLU A 193 -9.55 15.38 -2.17
CA GLU A 193 -9.88 16.80 -1.87
C GLU A 193 -9.98 17.66 -3.13
N GLN A 194 -9.42 17.19 -4.24
CA GLN A 194 -9.44 17.89 -5.53
C GLN A 194 -10.74 17.67 -6.34
N ILE A 195 -11.65 16.83 -5.86
CA ILE A 195 -12.92 16.56 -6.52
C ILE A 195 -14.03 17.50 -6.01
N THR A 196 -15.01 17.80 -6.87
CA THR A 196 -16.13 18.65 -6.47
C THR A 196 -17.04 17.94 -5.45
N PRO A 197 -17.75 18.71 -4.59
CA PRO A 197 -18.70 18.12 -3.63
C PRO A 197 -19.75 17.23 -4.28
N GLU A 198 -20.25 17.61 -5.46
CA GLU A 198 -21.25 16.87 -6.23
C GLU A 198 -20.68 15.53 -6.69
N PHE A 199 -19.43 15.49 -7.16
CA PHE A 199 -18.79 14.25 -7.59
C PHE A 199 -18.49 13.35 -6.38
N LYS A 200 -18.08 13.94 -5.25
CA LYS A 200 -17.91 13.21 -3.99
C LYS A 200 -19.22 12.52 -3.57
N GLN A 201 -20.35 13.26 -3.59
CA GLN A 201 -21.67 12.71 -3.28
C GLN A 201 -22.07 11.58 -4.22
N GLN A 202 -21.76 11.70 -5.52
CA GLN A 202 -22.01 10.62 -6.48
C GLN A 202 -21.20 9.36 -6.14
N LEU A 203 -19.93 9.51 -5.76
CA LEU A 203 -19.09 8.39 -5.33
C LEU A 203 -19.62 7.74 -4.04
N GLU A 204 -20.01 8.52 -3.05
CA GLU A 204 -20.62 8.03 -1.80
C GLU A 204 -21.90 7.23 -2.07
N ALA A 205 -22.72 7.67 -3.01
CA ALA A 205 -23.95 6.98 -3.40
C ALA A 205 -23.72 5.61 -4.06
N THR A 206 -22.50 5.32 -4.52
CA THR A 206 -22.15 4.00 -5.09
C THR A 206 -21.76 2.98 -4.01
N VAL A 207 -21.44 3.44 -2.80
CA VAL A 207 -21.10 2.56 -1.66
C VAL A 207 -22.39 2.05 -1.03
N GLN A 208 -22.51 0.72 -0.90
CA GLN A 208 -23.77 0.13 -0.45
C GLN A 208 -23.95 0.28 1.07
N PHE A 209 -22.92 -0.04 1.86
CA PHE A 209 -22.94 0.14 3.31
C PHE A 209 -21.51 0.10 3.90
N PRO A 210 -21.16 1.02 4.79
CA PRO A 210 -21.93 2.23 5.14
C PRO A 210 -21.93 3.23 3.97
N PRO A 211 -23.01 4.04 3.76
CA PRO A 211 -23.18 4.91 2.59
C PRO A 211 -22.32 6.19 2.69
N ARG A 212 -21.02 6.03 2.66
CA ARG A 212 -19.99 7.07 2.75
C ARG A 212 -18.67 6.57 2.17
N LEU A 213 -17.72 7.46 1.95
CA LEU A 213 -16.35 7.08 1.71
C LEU A 213 -15.75 6.34 2.92
N ALA A 214 -14.87 5.39 2.67
CA ALA A 214 -14.09 4.79 3.74
C ALA A 214 -13.16 5.84 4.37
N LYS A 215 -12.84 5.66 5.64
CA LYS A 215 -11.86 6.48 6.35
C LYS A 215 -10.47 5.84 6.21
N PRO A 216 -9.39 6.62 6.15
CA PRO A 216 -8.02 6.07 6.13
C PRO A 216 -7.72 5.13 7.31
N GLU A 217 -8.33 5.39 8.47
CA GLU A 217 -8.18 4.57 9.67
C GLU A 217 -8.79 3.16 9.51
N GLU A 218 -9.82 3.00 8.66
CA GLU A 218 -10.41 1.69 8.36
C GLU A 218 -9.45 0.84 7.51
N PHE A 219 -8.68 1.47 6.62
CA PHE A 219 -7.58 0.81 5.91
C PHE A 219 -6.47 0.38 6.89
N ALA A 220 -6.05 1.29 7.77
CA ALA A 220 -5.04 1.02 8.78
C ALA A 220 -5.45 -0.16 9.70
N GLN A 221 -6.69 -0.18 10.14
CA GLN A 221 -7.24 -1.26 10.96
C GLN A 221 -7.17 -2.61 10.25
N LEU A 222 -7.54 -2.65 8.95
CA LEU A 222 -7.44 -3.89 8.17
C LEU A 222 -6.00 -4.32 7.99
N ALA A 223 -5.08 -3.40 7.67
CA ALA A 223 -3.65 -3.70 7.53
C ALA A 223 -3.07 -4.31 8.83
N ILE A 224 -3.41 -3.75 9.98
CA ILE A 224 -3.03 -4.29 11.28
C ILE A 224 -3.62 -5.69 11.50
N SER A 225 -4.91 -5.89 11.22
CA SER A 225 -5.57 -7.18 11.36
C SER A 225 -4.93 -8.26 10.47
N MET A 226 -4.49 -7.89 9.25
CA MET A 226 -3.76 -8.78 8.34
C MET A 226 -2.34 -9.11 8.85
N ALA A 227 -1.68 -8.15 9.49
CA ALA A 227 -0.38 -8.37 10.11
C ALA A 227 -0.48 -9.35 11.31
N GLU A 228 -1.50 -9.19 12.14
CA GLU A 228 -1.75 -10.02 13.33
C GLU A 228 -2.28 -11.42 13.00
N ASN A 229 -2.97 -11.62 11.89
CA ASN A 229 -3.50 -12.93 11.49
C ASN A 229 -2.45 -13.74 10.73
N ASN A 230 -1.82 -14.70 11.40
CA ASN A 230 -0.72 -15.50 10.86
C ASN A 230 -1.13 -16.41 9.68
N TYR A 231 -2.40 -16.74 9.53
CA TYR A 231 -2.87 -17.64 8.46
C TYR A 231 -3.26 -16.91 7.16
N LEU A 232 -3.28 -15.56 7.17
CA LEU A 232 -3.49 -14.78 5.95
C LEU A 232 -2.19 -14.66 5.17
N ASN A 233 -2.12 -15.30 4.00
CA ASN A 233 -1.00 -15.23 3.08
C ASN A 233 -1.46 -15.37 1.62
N GLY A 234 -1.04 -14.47 0.77
CA GLY A 234 -1.37 -14.46 -0.66
C GLY A 234 -2.77 -13.92 -0.98
N GLU A 235 -3.49 -13.33 -0.02
CA GLU A 235 -4.85 -12.86 -0.21
C GLU A 235 -4.89 -11.37 -0.58
N THR A 236 -5.88 -11.02 -1.39
CA THR A 236 -6.24 -9.62 -1.67
C THR A 236 -7.63 -9.33 -1.11
N ILE A 237 -7.69 -8.58 -0.02
CA ILE A 237 -8.96 -8.24 0.64
C ILE A 237 -9.51 -6.94 0.09
N ARG A 238 -10.74 -6.98 -0.45
CA ARG A 238 -11.47 -5.76 -0.84
C ARG A 238 -11.99 -5.04 0.40
N LEU A 239 -11.69 -3.74 0.50
CA LEU A 239 -12.20 -2.85 1.54
C LEU A 239 -13.01 -1.74 0.86
N ASP A 240 -14.26 -2.01 0.52
CA ASP A 240 -15.01 -1.19 -0.44
C ASP A 240 -16.49 -0.95 -0.10
N GLY A 241 -16.97 -1.37 1.08
CA GLY A 241 -18.38 -1.20 1.44
C GLY A 241 -19.37 -1.83 0.46
N ALA A 242 -18.98 -2.96 -0.16
CA ALA A 242 -19.71 -3.67 -1.22
C ALA A 242 -19.87 -2.85 -2.52
N LEU A 243 -19.01 -1.86 -2.74
CA LEU A 243 -18.95 -1.12 -4.00
C LEU A 243 -18.55 -2.05 -5.15
N ARG A 244 -19.21 -1.88 -6.29
CA ARG A 244 -18.74 -2.35 -7.60
C ARG A 244 -18.73 -1.15 -8.52
N MET A 245 -17.53 -0.83 -9.04
CA MET A 245 -17.34 0.40 -9.80
C MET A 245 -18.11 0.34 -11.12
N PRO A 246 -19.02 1.30 -11.40
CA PRO A 246 -19.63 1.39 -12.71
C PRO A 246 -18.57 1.80 -13.75
N PRO A 247 -18.80 1.54 -15.04
CA PRO A 247 -17.86 1.93 -16.10
C PRO A 247 -17.60 3.44 -16.18
N ARG A 248 -18.52 4.24 -15.65
CA ARG A 248 -18.46 5.72 -15.60
C ARG A 248 -19.10 6.24 -14.33
#